data_b19fb5b73f5f4b1181d9e4759f7d8f52
#
_entry.id   b19fb5b73f5f4b1181d9e4759f7d8f52
#
_cell.length_a   1.000
_cell.length_b   1.000
_cell.length_c   1.000
_cell.angle_alpha   90.00
_cell.angle_beta   90.00
_cell.angle_gamma   90.00
#
_symmetry.space_group_name_H-M   'P 1'
#
loop_
_entity.id
_entity.type
_entity.pdbx_description
1 polymer ?
#
loop_
_entity_poly.entity_id
_entity_poly.type
_entity_poly.pdbx_seq_one_letter_code
_entity_poly.pdbx_strand_id
1 'polypeptide(L)'
;MARRRVAAIVKIQLPAGAAPPAPPVGTALGPHGVQTMEFCKQYNAATESQRGTIIPVEITIYEDRSFTFVLKTPPTTFLIREAAGLEKGSKLAGRESAGSITDDQVAEIALKKMPDLNANDLEAAKRQVAGTARSMGVAVSK
;
A
#
# COMPACT_ATOMS: atom_id res chain seq x y z
N MET A 1 14.22 30.99 -0.48
CA MET A 1 13.89 29.90 0.46
C MET A 1 14.94 28.81 0.37
N ALA A 2 15.53 28.48 1.49
CA ALA A 2 16.45 27.34 1.52
C ALA A 2 15.67 26.06 1.22
N ARG A 3 16.06 25.36 0.17
CA ARG A 3 15.46 24.04 -0.12
C ARG A 3 15.97 23.05 0.92
N ARG A 4 15.08 22.44 1.65
CA ARG A 4 15.43 21.36 2.56
C ARG A 4 15.99 20.19 1.76
N ARG A 5 17.15 19.71 2.16
CA ARG A 5 17.73 18.53 1.50
C ARG A 5 17.08 17.27 2.04
N VAL A 6 16.74 16.36 1.13
CA VAL A 6 16.20 15.06 1.48
C VAL A 6 17.31 14.17 2.01
N ALA A 7 17.19 13.73 3.24
CA ALA A 7 18.14 12.77 3.84
C ALA A 7 17.79 11.34 3.43
N ALA A 8 16.50 10.99 3.42
CA ALA A 8 16.06 9.65 3.07
C ALA A 8 14.59 9.65 2.66
N ILE A 9 14.19 8.65 1.89
CA ILE A 9 12.79 8.37 1.57
C ILE A 9 12.48 6.96 2.06
N VAL A 10 11.46 6.84 2.89
CA VAL A 10 11.03 5.56 3.47
C VAL A 10 9.62 5.23 3.00
N LYS A 11 9.43 4.01 2.53
CA LYS A 11 8.12 3.51 2.10
C LYS A 11 7.71 2.38 3.04
N ILE A 12 6.56 2.53 3.68
CA ILE A 12 6.02 1.53 4.60
C ILE A 12 4.52 1.36 4.38
N GLN A 13 3.99 0.23 4.83
CA GLN A 13 2.56 -0.07 4.78
C GLN A 13 2.06 -0.20 6.21
N LEU A 14 1.02 0.55 6.54
CA LEU A 14 0.46 0.61 7.88
C LEU A 14 -1.06 0.50 7.84
N PRO A 15 -1.68 -0.10 8.88
CA PRO A 15 -3.14 -0.05 9.03
C PRO A 15 -3.63 1.38 9.16
N ALA A 16 -4.65 1.74 8.40
CA ALA A 16 -5.24 3.07 8.44
C ALA A 16 -5.87 3.36 9.81
N GLY A 17 -5.58 4.51 10.37
CA GLY A 17 -6.14 4.95 11.65
C GLY A 17 -5.63 4.19 12.88
N ALA A 18 -4.72 3.23 12.71
CA ALA A 18 -4.24 2.37 13.79
C ALA A 18 -2.74 2.09 13.69
N ALA A 19 -1.95 3.05 13.20
CA ALA A 19 -0.50 2.90 13.13
C ALA A 19 0.13 2.99 14.52
N PRO A 20 0.75 1.90 15.02
CA PRO A 20 1.41 1.93 16.33
C PRO A 20 2.83 2.49 16.21
N PRO A 21 3.41 3.05 17.27
CA PRO A 21 4.81 3.46 17.29
C PRO A 21 5.79 2.28 17.40
N ALA A 22 5.30 1.08 17.19
CA ALA A 22 6.06 -0.17 17.18
C ALA A 22 6.57 -0.51 15.78
N PRO A 23 7.45 -1.50 15.59
CA PRO A 23 7.84 -1.94 14.25
C PRO A 23 6.61 -2.22 13.36
N PRO A 24 6.61 -1.84 12.06
CA PRO A 24 7.77 -1.37 11.30
C PRO A 24 8.09 0.13 11.40
N VAL A 25 7.24 0.94 12.04
CA VAL A 25 7.39 2.39 12.06
C VAL A 25 8.65 2.80 12.83
N GLY A 26 8.79 2.31 14.05
CA GLY A 26 9.96 2.61 14.88
C GLY A 26 11.27 2.18 14.23
N THR A 27 11.28 1.02 13.62
CA THR A 27 12.47 0.50 12.93
C THR A 27 12.80 1.29 11.66
N ALA A 28 11.77 1.77 10.95
CA ALA A 28 11.97 2.53 9.71
C ALA A 28 12.40 3.97 9.97
N LEU A 29 11.84 4.61 10.99
CA LEU A 29 12.06 6.04 11.28
C LEU A 29 13.13 6.30 12.34
N GLY A 30 13.33 5.39 13.26
CA GLY A 30 14.29 5.54 14.35
C GLY A 30 15.72 5.90 13.90
N PRO A 31 16.30 5.18 12.92
CA PRO A 31 17.65 5.48 12.43
C PRO A 31 17.82 6.88 11.85
N HIS A 32 16.72 7.49 11.41
CA HIS A 32 16.73 8.83 10.82
C HIS A 32 16.45 9.96 11.84
N GLY A 33 16.19 9.60 13.09
CA GLY A 33 15.95 10.56 14.16
C GLY A 33 14.61 11.28 14.07
N VAL A 34 13.64 10.72 13.37
CA VAL A 34 12.29 11.27 13.23
C VAL A 34 11.44 10.91 14.45
N GLN A 35 10.58 11.84 14.89
CA GLN A 35 9.65 11.58 15.98
C GLN A 35 8.50 10.67 15.50
N THR A 36 8.62 9.39 15.82
CA THR A 36 7.65 8.36 15.42
C THR A 36 6.24 8.63 15.93
N MET A 37 6.12 9.10 17.17
CA MET A 37 4.82 9.41 17.78
C MET A 37 4.07 10.50 17.02
N GLU A 38 4.76 11.55 16.62
CA GLU A 38 4.18 12.63 15.84
C GLU A 38 3.73 12.15 14.47
N PHE A 39 4.56 11.35 13.81
CA PHE A 39 4.20 10.72 12.54
C PHE A 39 2.94 9.86 12.68
N CYS A 40 2.87 9.01 13.70
CA CYS A 40 1.71 8.14 13.93
C CYS A 40 0.43 8.96 14.16
N LYS A 41 0.50 10.04 14.91
CA LYS A 41 -0.65 10.93 15.13
C LYS A 41 -1.15 11.54 13.82
N GLN A 42 -0.25 12.10 13.03
CA GLN A 42 -0.60 12.72 11.75
C GLN A 42 -1.15 11.69 10.75
N TYR A 43 -0.52 10.53 10.66
CA TYR A 43 -0.96 9.44 9.81
C TYR A 43 -2.35 8.94 10.21
N ASN A 44 -2.57 8.68 11.50
CA ASN A 44 -3.85 8.20 12.00
C ASN A 44 -4.97 9.22 11.74
N ALA A 45 -4.70 10.51 11.94
CA ALA A 45 -5.67 11.57 11.65
C ALA A 45 -6.01 11.63 10.16
N ALA A 46 -4.99 11.50 9.30
CA ALA A 46 -5.17 11.56 7.84
C ALA A 46 -5.90 10.33 7.29
N THR A 47 -5.77 9.17 7.93
CA THR A 47 -6.32 7.90 7.45
C THR A 47 -7.53 7.41 8.25
N GLU A 48 -8.04 8.21 9.18
CA GLU A 48 -9.16 7.80 10.04
C GLU A 48 -10.40 7.39 9.25
N SER A 49 -10.69 8.09 8.16
CA SER A 49 -11.82 7.80 7.27
C SER A 49 -11.68 6.46 6.52
N GLN A 50 -10.49 5.90 6.50
CA GLN A 50 -10.17 4.66 5.76
C GLN A 50 -9.77 3.53 6.69
N ARG A 51 -10.24 3.56 7.94
CA ARG A 51 -10.00 2.49 8.91
C ARG A 51 -10.35 1.11 8.35
N GLY A 52 -9.53 0.13 8.70
CA GLY A 52 -9.71 -1.25 8.25
C GLY A 52 -8.98 -1.59 6.97
N THR A 53 -8.38 -0.60 6.28
CA THR A 53 -7.54 -0.83 5.11
C THR A 53 -6.07 -0.61 5.44
N ILE A 54 -5.20 -1.27 4.69
CA ILE A 54 -3.76 -1.01 4.76
C ILE A 54 -3.44 0.07 3.74
N ILE A 55 -2.81 1.15 4.19
CA ILE A 55 -2.44 2.27 3.33
C ILE A 55 -0.93 2.40 3.27
N PRO A 56 -0.31 2.26 2.08
CA PRO A 56 1.10 2.55 1.93
C PRO A 56 1.35 4.04 2.10
N VAL A 57 2.44 4.38 2.76
CA VAL A 57 2.86 5.76 2.94
C VAL A 57 4.31 5.92 2.52
N GLU A 58 4.58 6.98 1.77
CA GLU A 58 5.92 7.39 1.39
C GLU A 58 6.32 8.59 2.25
N ILE A 59 7.31 8.39 3.12
CA ILE A 59 7.78 9.41 4.06
C ILE A 59 9.09 9.97 3.52
N THR A 60 9.12 11.29 3.29
CA THR A 60 10.33 12.00 2.93
C THR A 60 10.93 12.62 4.18
N ILE A 61 12.15 12.23 4.52
CA ILE A 61 12.87 12.71 5.70
C ILE A 61 13.94 13.69 5.25
N TYR A 62 13.98 14.86 5.89
CA TYR A 62 14.94 15.91 5.57
C TYR A 62 16.11 15.90 6.55
N GLU A 63 17.20 16.57 6.20
CA GLU A 63 18.41 16.65 7.03
C GLU A 63 18.17 17.32 8.39
N ASP A 64 17.16 18.19 8.48
CA ASP A 64 16.77 18.86 9.73
C ASP A 64 15.89 17.98 10.63
N ARG A 65 15.74 16.68 10.29
CA ARG A 65 14.89 15.70 10.98
C ARG A 65 13.39 15.97 10.86
N SER A 66 12.99 16.92 10.02
CA SER A 66 11.59 17.07 9.66
C SER A 66 11.19 16.03 8.64
N PHE A 67 9.89 15.79 8.51
CA PHE A 67 9.37 14.83 7.55
C PHE A 67 8.11 15.35 6.88
N THR A 68 7.87 14.86 5.67
CA THR A 68 6.58 14.98 4.99
C THR A 68 6.18 13.58 4.53
N PHE A 69 4.88 13.34 4.39
CA PHE A 69 4.43 12.05 3.91
C PHE A 69 3.34 12.20 2.88
N VAL A 70 3.26 11.23 1.98
CA VAL A 70 2.23 11.13 0.94
C VAL A 70 1.55 9.78 1.11
N LEU A 71 0.23 9.79 1.19
CA LEU A 71 -0.57 8.57 1.25
C LEU A 71 -0.81 8.05 -0.15
N LYS A 72 -0.66 6.75 -0.33
CA LYS A 72 -0.93 6.05 -1.57
C LYS A 72 -2.25 5.29 -1.49
N THR A 73 -2.70 4.73 -2.60
CA THR A 73 -3.87 3.84 -2.59
C THR A 73 -3.51 2.51 -1.91
N PRO A 74 -4.50 1.74 -1.38
CA PRO A 74 -4.21 0.45 -0.78
C PRO A 74 -3.42 -0.47 -1.73
N PRO A 75 -2.53 -1.35 -1.20
CA PRO A 75 -1.76 -2.24 -2.06
C PRO A 75 -2.67 -3.14 -2.89
N THR A 76 -2.28 -3.41 -4.13
CA THR A 76 -3.03 -4.30 -5.02
C THR A 76 -3.25 -5.67 -4.39
N THR A 77 -2.24 -6.19 -3.71
CA THR A 77 -2.32 -7.48 -3.01
C THR A 77 -3.40 -7.49 -1.92
N PHE A 78 -3.52 -6.40 -1.17
CA PHE A 78 -4.56 -6.26 -0.15
C PHE A 78 -5.95 -6.24 -0.78
N LEU A 79 -6.13 -5.48 -1.85
CA LEU A 79 -7.41 -5.38 -2.56
C LEU A 79 -7.81 -6.73 -3.17
N ILE A 80 -6.86 -7.47 -3.73
CA ILE A 80 -7.11 -8.80 -4.28
C ILE A 80 -7.52 -9.79 -3.19
N ARG A 81 -6.84 -9.79 -2.05
CA ARG A 81 -7.20 -10.65 -0.92
C ARG A 81 -8.60 -10.35 -0.39
N GLU A 82 -8.94 -9.08 -0.28
CA GLU A 82 -10.25 -8.63 0.16
C GLU A 82 -11.34 -9.09 -0.83
N ALA A 83 -11.11 -8.91 -2.12
CA ALA A 83 -12.06 -9.34 -3.17
C ALA A 83 -12.25 -10.85 -3.22
N ALA A 84 -11.18 -11.62 -3.01
CA ALA A 84 -11.23 -13.07 -3.00
C ALA A 84 -11.65 -13.67 -1.64
N GLY A 85 -11.73 -12.85 -0.59
CA GLY A 85 -12.06 -13.31 0.77
C GLY A 85 -10.95 -14.13 1.41
N LEU A 86 -9.68 -13.88 1.05
CA LEU A 86 -8.54 -14.65 1.53
C LEU A 86 -7.73 -13.86 2.55
N GLU A 87 -7.20 -14.56 3.57
CA GLU A 87 -6.25 -13.97 4.51
C GLU A 87 -4.85 -13.86 3.90
N LYS A 88 -4.47 -14.86 3.13
CA LYS A 88 -3.15 -14.95 2.48
C LYS A 88 -3.27 -15.52 1.09
N GLY A 89 -2.32 -15.16 0.23
CA GLY A 89 -2.17 -15.79 -1.07
C GLY A 89 -1.66 -17.23 -0.97
N SER A 90 -1.51 -17.88 -2.11
CA SER A 90 -1.00 -19.26 -2.16
C SER A 90 0.47 -19.34 -1.76
N LYS A 91 0.82 -20.40 -1.03
CA LYS A 91 2.23 -20.72 -0.72
C LYS A 91 2.99 -21.19 -1.95
N LEU A 92 2.27 -21.80 -2.90
CA LEU A 92 2.84 -22.34 -4.14
C LEU A 92 2.16 -21.69 -5.36
N ALA A 93 2.34 -20.37 -5.48
CA ALA A 93 1.78 -19.61 -6.60
C ALA A 93 2.26 -20.21 -7.93
N GLY A 94 1.33 -20.38 -8.85
CA GLY A 94 1.59 -21.03 -10.14
C GLY A 94 1.40 -22.55 -10.15
N ARG A 95 1.30 -23.17 -8.97
CA ARG A 95 1.03 -24.61 -8.83
C ARG A 95 -0.31 -24.86 -8.16
N GLU A 96 -0.60 -24.12 -7.11
CA GLU A 96 -1.86 -24.22 -6.37
C GLU A 96 -2.58 -22.87 -6.40
N SER A 97 -3.91 -22.93 -6.61
CA SER A 97 -4.76 -21.74 -6.54
C SER A 97 -5.27 -21.56 -5.12
N ALA A 98 -5.09 -20.36 -4.56
CA ALA A 98 -5.62 -20.01 -3.24
C ALA A 98 -7.09 -19.56 -3.32
N GLY A 99 -7.54 -19.11 -4.48
CA GLY A 99 -8.89 -18.63 -4.71
C GLY A 99 -9.03 -18.04 -6.09
N SER A 100 -10.13 -17.36 -6.35
CA SER A 100 -10.39 -16.71 -7.63
C SER A 100 -11.10 -15.38 -7.45
N ILE A 101 -10.91 -14.48 -8.41
CA ILE A 101 -11.64 -13.22 -8.52
C ILE A 101 -12.23 -13.12 -9.93
N THR A 102 -13.31 -12.36 -10.06
CA THR A 102 -13.93 -12.12 -11.36
C THR A 102 -13.28 -10.97 -12.11
N ASP A 103 -13.50 -10.88 -13.41
CA ASP A 103 -13.01 -9.77 -14.23
C ASP A 103 -13.58 -8.43 -13.76
N ASP A 104 -14.82 -8.41 -13.29
CA ASP A 104 -15.45 -7.21 -12.72
C ASP A 104 -14.73 -6.75 -11.46
N GLN A 105 -14.32 -7.67 -10.58
CA GLN A 105 -13.53 -7.36 -9.40
C GLN A 105 -12.15 -6.83 -9.77
N VAL A 106 -11.53 -7.36 -10.80
CA VAL A 106 -10.27 -6.86 -11.34
C VAL A 106 -10.43 -5.41 -11.81
N ALA A 107 -11.54 -5.11 -12.51
CA ALA A 107 -11.84 -3.76 -12.99
C ALA A 107 -12.02 -2.77 -11.82
N GLU A 108 -12.73 -3.16 -10.76
CA GLU A 108 -12.89 -2.32 -9.56
C GLU A 108 -11.56 -2.02 -8.88
N ILE A 109 -10.71 -3.04 -8.71
CA ILE A 109 -9.38 -2.88 -8.13
C ILE A 109 -8.53 -1.95 -8.99
N ALA A 110 -8.58 -2.12 -10.31
CA ALA A 110 -7.85 -1.29 -11.25
C ALA A 110 -8.28 0.18 -11.16
N LEU A 111 -9.59 0.44 -11.04
CA LEU A 111 -10.10 1.81 -10.87
C LEU A 111 -9.60 2.46 -9.57
N LYS A 112 -9.60 1.71 -8.48
CA LYS A 112 -9.07 2.22 -7.19
C LYS A 112 -7.58 2.53 -7.26
N LYS A 113 -6.83 1.78 -8.07
CA LYS A 113 -5.38 1.90 -8.20
C LYS A 113 -4.94 2.89 -9.27
N MET A 114 -5.82 3.30 -10.18
CA MET A 114 -5.47 4.17 -11.31
C MET A 114 -4.63 5.40 -10.93
N PRO A 115 -4.92 6.12 -9.81
CA PRO A 115 -4.11 7.29 -9.44
C PRO A 115 -2.62 6.98 -9.20
N ASP A 116 -2.30 5.75 -8.81
CA ASP A 116 -0.91 5.33 -8.50
C ASP A 116 -0.27 4.53 -9.64
N LEU A 117 -1.02 4.20 -10.69
CA LEU A 117 -0.53 3.41 -11.81
C LEU A 117 -0.10 4.30 -12.96
N ASN A 118 0.85 3.82 -13.74
CA ASN A 118 1.29 4.47 -14.98
C ASN A 118 0.54 3.92 -16.21
N ALA A 119 -0.57 3.22 -15.99
CA ALA A 119 -1.40 2.69 -17.07
C ALA A 119 -2.13 3.82 -17.81
N ASN A 120 -2.18 3.73 -19.12
CA ASN A 120 -2.83 4.73 -19.96
C ASN A 120 -4.36 4.59 -19.97
N ASP A 121 -4.86 3.38 -19.81
CA ASP A 121 -6.29 3.08 -19.82
C ASP A 121 -6.63 1.98 -18.81
N LEU A 122 -7.92 1.73 -18.64
CA LEU A 122 -8.42 0.72 -17.70
C LEU A 122 -7.97 -0.69 -18.08
N GLU A 123 -7.91 -1.03 -19.35
CA GLU A 123 -7.46 -2.34 -19.81
C GLU A 123 -6.02 -2.64 -19.43
N ALA A 124 -5.14 -1.66 -19.57
CA ALA A 124 -3.75 -1.78 -19.14
C ALA A 124 -3.65 -1.95 -17.62
N ALA A 125 -4.43 -1.19 -16.85
CA ALA A 125 -4.50 -1.32 -15.39
C ALA A 125 -5.01 -2.69 -14.96
N LYS A 126 -6.04 -3.23 -15.64
CA LYS A 126 -6.57 -4.58 -15.39
C LYS A 126 -5.50 -5.66 -15.62
N ARG A 127 -4.68 -5.52 -16.64
CA ARG A 127 -3.57 -6.46 -16.89
C ARG A 127 -2.56 -6.46 -15.76
N GLN A 128 -2.24 -5.29 -15.20
CA GLN A 128 -1.32 -5.17 -14.06
C GLN A 128 -1.91 -5.86 -12.82
N VAL A 129 -3.19 -5.63 -12.53
CA VAL A 129 -3.89 -6.26 -11.40
C VAL A 129 -3.96 -7.78 -11.60
N ALA A 130 -4.30 -8.25 -12.80
CA ALA A 130 -4.35 -9.67 -13.11
C ALA A 130 -2.99 -10.35 -12.95
N GLY A 131 -1.91 -9.68 -13.36
CA GLY A 131 -0.55 -10.17 -13.14
C GLY A 131 -0.20 -10.32 -11.66
N THR A 132 -0.58 -9.34 -10.83
CA THR A 132 -0.39 -9.40 -9.38
C THR A 132 -1.19 -10.55 -8.78
N ALA A 133 -2.45 -10.72 -9.19
CA ALA A 133 -3.30 -11.83 -8.72
C ALA A 133 -2.68 -13.18 -9.06
N ARG A 134 -2.17 -13.32 -10.27
CA ARG A 134 -1.49 -14.53 -10.71
C ARG A 134 -0.25 -14.83 -9.86
N SER A 135 0.52 -13.82 -9.51
CA SER A 135 1.70 -13.98 -8.65
C SER A 135 1.34 -14.40 -7.23
N MET A 136 0.12 -14.12 -6.79
CA MET A 136 -0.41 -14.53 -5.48
C MET A 136 -1.05 -15.91 -5.51
N GLY A 137 -1.17 -16.55 -6.67
CA GLY A 137 -1.90 -17.79 -6.82
C GLY A 137 -3.42 -17.63 -6.85
N VAL A 138 -3.91 -16.43 -7.20
CA VAL A 138 -5.34 -16.15 -7.36
C VAL A 138 -5.68 -16.18 -8.84
N ALA A 139 -6.66 -17.00 -9.20
CA ALA A 139 -7.13 -17.11 -10.58
C ALA A 139 -8.08 -15.97 -10.92
N VAL A 140 -8.02 -15.48 -12.15
CA VAL A 140 -8.96 -14.49 -12.67
C VAL A 140 -9.93 -15.19 -13.60
N SER A 141 -11.21 -15.18 -13.24
CA SER A 141 -12.27 -15.75 -14.07
C SER A 141 -12.92 -14.66 -14.92
N LYS A 142 -13.26 -15.02 -16.12
CA LYS A 142 -13.99 -14.11 -17.02
C LYS A 142 -15.48 -14.06 -16.68
#